data_9a1a14b54ec8ea94e474421309045fdb
#
_entry.id   9a1a14b54ec8ea94e474421309045fdb
#
_cell.length_a   1.000
_cell.length_b   1.000
_cell.length_c   1.000
_cell.angle_alpha   90.00
_cell.angle_beta   90.00
_cell.angle_gamma   90.00
#
_symmetry.space_group_name_H-M   'P 1'
#
loop_
_entity.id
_entity.type
_entity.pdbx_description
1 polymer ?
#
loop_
_entity_poly.entity_id
_entity_poly.type
_entity_poly.pdbx_seq_one_letter_code
_entity_poly.pdbx_strand_id
1 'polypeptide(L)'
;MYTHNMDESRIRAEQLLTLSSAGRRLSDLVSAATAPLRYEVMRHLLRVSEETMTETLEEVVELHLVRRGPDPFTYVPFDEATGEAISTSIDPERLTRLRAQIASAALRVFE
;
A
#
# COMPACT_ATOMS: atom_id res chain seq x y z
N MET A 1 -8.39 -1.19 28.49
CA MET A 1 -7.26 -2.03 28.14
C MET A 1 -7.43 -2.65 26.77
N TYR A 2 -8.53 -3.35 26.53
CA TYR A 2 -8.80 -3.96 25.23
C TYR A 2 -9.32 -2.98 24.21
N THR A 3 -9.87 -1.88 24.66
CA THR A 3 -10.32 -0.79 23.82
C THR A 3 -9.18 -0.16 23.03
N HIS A 4 -7.94 -0.29 23.51
CA HIS A 4 -6.77 0.29 22.85
C HIS A 4 -6.59 -0.30 21.45
N ASN A 5 -6.64 -1.62 21.29
CA ASN A 5 -6.51 -2.26 19.99
C ASN A 5 -7.68 -1.95 19.06
N MET A 6 -8.88 -1.88 19.64
CA MET A 6 -10.08 -1.51 18.88
C MET A 6 -10.01 -0.07 18.39
N ASP A 7 -9.49 0.83 19.26
CA ASP A 7 -9.32 2.22 18.89
C ASP A 7 -8.30 2.41 17.77
N GLU A 8 -7.19 1.66 17.81
CA GLU A 8 -6.20 1.69 16.73
C GLU A 8 -6.80 1.23 15.41
N SER A 9 -7.57 0.15 15.41
CA SER A 9 -8.23 -0.37 14.22
C SER A 9 -9.21 0.65 13.65
N ARG A 10 -9.96 1.32 14.52
CA ARG A 10 -10.91 2.33 14.10
C ARG A 10 -10.21 3.57 13.52
N ILE A 11 -9.12 4.00 14.14
CA ILE A 11 -8.33 5.13 13.65
C ILE A 11 -7.79 4.83 12.25
N ARG A 12 -7.28 3.61 12.04
CA ARG A 12 -6.79 3.21 10.71
C ARG A 12 -7.90 3.17 9.67
N ALA A 13 -9.08 2.68 10.04
CA ALA A 13 -10.23 2.67 9.15
C ALA A 13 -10.63 4.09 8.75
N GLU A 14 -10.65 5.02 9.71
CA GLU A 14 -10.94 6.42 9.45
C GLU A 14 -9.89 7.05 8.54
N GLN A 15 -8.61 6.75 8.77
CA GLN A 15 -7.52 7.22 7.93
C GLN A 15 -7.68 6.74 6.48
N LEU A 16 -8.06 5.48 6.29
CA LEU A 16 -8.30 4.93 4.96
C LEU A 16 -9.43 5.65 4.24
N LEU A 17 -10.46 6.08 4.96
CA LEU A 17 -11.57 6.81 4.38
C LEU A 17 -11.19 8.24 3.96
N THR A 18 -10.18 8.83 4.59
CA THR A 18 -9.73 10.18 4.28
C THR A 18 -8.61 10.24 3.25
N LEU A 19 -8.10 9.08 2.83
CA LEU A 19 -7.04 9.01 1.83
C LEU A 19 -7.50 9.51 0.46
N SER A 20 -6.58 10.10 -0.27
CA SER A 20 -6.79 10.36 -1.68
C SER A 20 -6.98 9.04 -2.43
N SER A 21 -7.58 9.09 -3.60
CA SER A 21 -7.77 7.91 -4.43
C SER A 21 -6.44 7.21 -4.73
N ALA A 22 -5.40 7.98 -5.07
CA ALA A 22 -4.08 7.43 -5.32
C ALA A 22 -3.47 6.83 -4.06
N GLY A 23 -3.63 7.49 -2.90
CA GLY A 23 -3.14 6.99 -1.62
C GLY A 23 -3.78 5.66 -1.24
N ARG A 24 -5.08 5.52 -1.47
CA ARG A 24 -5.78 4.27 -1.21
C ARG A 24 -5.27 3.15 -2.11
N ARG A 25 -5.12 3.44 -3.40
CA ARG A 25 -4.61 2.46 -4.37
C ARG A 25 -3.20 2.02 -4.04
N LEU A 26 -2.34 2.97 -3.65
CA LEU A 26 -0.95 2.66 -3.29
C LEU A 26 -0.90 1.78 -2.04
N SER A 27 -1.66 2.13 -1.00
CA SER A 27 -1.73 1.35 0.23
C SER A 27 -2.23 -0.06 -0.02
N ASP A 28 -3.24 -0.21 -0.89
CA ASP A 28 -3.76 -1.52 -1.26
C ASP A 28 -2.69 -2.35 -1.98
N LEU A 29 -1.94 -1.74 -2.91
CA LEU A 29 -0.89 -2.44 -3.65
C LEU A 29 0.23 -2.93 -2.73
N VAL A 30 0.71 -2.05 -1.85
CA VAL A 30 1.79 -2.40 -0.91
C VAL A 30 1.35 -3.51 0.03
N SER A 31 0.10 -3.46 0.49
CA SER A 31 -0.43 -4.47 1.42
C SER A 31 -0.79 -5.78 0.73
N ALA A 32 -1.15 -5.74 -0.54
CA ALA A 32 -1.42 -6.95 -1.34
C ALA A 32 -0.13 -7.69 -1.69
N ALA A 33 0.98 -6.96 -1.84
CA ALA A 33 2.26 -7.55 -2.22
C ALA A 33 2.75 -8.52 -1.15
N THR A 34 3.30 -9.65 -1.60
CA THR A 34 3.84 -10.68 -0.70
C THR A 34 5.31 -10.44 -0.37
N ALA A 35 5.91 -9.40 -0.94
CA ALA A 35 7.30 -8.99 -0.73
C ALA A 35 7.36 -7.47 -0.84
N PRO A 36 8.47 -6.84 -0.41
CA PRO A 36 8.60 -5.39 -0.55
C PRO A 36 8.38 -4.95 -1.99
N LEU A 37 7.57 -3.91 -2.16
CA LEU A 37 7.14 -3.46 -3.48
C LEU A 37 8.06 -2.33 -3.96
N ARG A 38 8.57 -2.46 -5.18
CA ARG A 38 9.51 -1.49 -5.73
C ARG A 38 8.76 -0.28 -6.28
N TYR A 39 9.40 0.88 -6.14
CA TYR A 39 8.88 2.15 -6.63
C TYR A 39 8.44 2.09 -8.09
N GLU A 40 9.28 1.52 -8.95
CA GLU A 40 9.01 1.45 -10.40
C GLU A 40 7.76 0.64 -10.70
N VAL A 41 7.52 -0.43 -9.94
CA VAL A 41 6.34 -1.27 -10.10
C VAL A 41 5.09 -0.50 -9.68
N MET A 42 5.15 0.20 -8.55
CA MET A 42 4.03 1.01 -8.07
C MET A 42 3.67 2.10 -9.08
N ARG A 43 4.67 2.80 -9.57
CA ARG A 43 4.47 3.88 -10.53
C ARG A 43 3.86 3.36 -11.82
N HIS A 44 4.33 2.22 -12.29
CA HIS A 44 3.79 1.57 -13.49
C HIS A 44 2.30 1.25 -13.34
N LEU A 45 1.93 0.70 -12.18
CA LEU A 45 0.55 0.29 -11.92
C LEU A 45 -0.39 1.46 -11.64
N LEU A 46 0.08 2.47 -10.92
CA LEU A 46 -0.74 3.63 -10.60
C LEU A 46 -0.94 4.57 -11.77
N ARG A 47 0.00 4.60 -12.70
CA ARG A 47 -0.05 5.45 -13.91
C ARG A 47 -0.24 6.93 -13.57
N VAL A 48 0.49 7.40 -12.60
CA VAL A 48 0.47 8.81 -12.18
C VAL A 48 1.80 9.48 -12.52
N SER A 49 1.80 10.80 -12.51
CA SER A 49 3.03 11.56 -12.72
C SER A 49 3.99 11.33 -11.55
N GLU A 50 5.26 11.64 -11.77
CA GLU A 50 6.27 11.57 -10.72
C GLU A 50 5.92 12.47 -9.54
N GLU A 51 5.39 13.66 -9.82
CA GLU A 51 4.95 14.61 -8.80
C GLU A 51 3.82 14.01 -7.95
N THR A 52 2.80 13.46 -8.58
CA THR A 52 1.68 12.82 -7.88
C THR A 52 2.18 11.62 -7.07
N MET A 53 3.13 10.85 -7.60
CA MET A 53 3.70 9.72 -6.90
C MET A 53 4.40 10.15 -5.62
N THR A 54 5.17 11.24 -5.68
CA THR A 54 5.87 11.80 -4.52
C THR A 54 4.86 12.24 -3.46
N GLU A 55 3.85 12.98 -3.86
CA GLU A 55 2.79 13.44 -2.94
C GLU A 55 2.04 12.26 -2.30
N THR A 56 1.75 11.24 -3.10
CA THR A 56 1.02 10.07 -2.63
C THR A 56 1.86 9.27 -1.62
N LEU A 57 3.15 9.10 -1.89
CA LEU A 57 4.05 8.43 -0.95
C LEU A 57 4.17 9.20 0.35
N GLU A 58 4.30 10.52 0.29
CA GLU A 58 4.35 11.36 1.50
C GLU A 58 3.07 11.18 2.31
N GLU A 59 1.91 11.17 1.67
CA GLU A 59 0.62 10.99 2.34
C GLU A 59 0.56 9.66 3.11
N VAL A 60 0.87 8.56 2.44
CA VAL A 60 0.72 7.23 3.06
C VAL A 60 1.81 6.96 4.11
N VAL A 61 2.99 7.52 3.95
CA VAL A 61 4.06 7.40 4.95
C VAL A 61 3.72 8.24 6.18
N GLU A 62 3.24 9.46 5.99
CA GLU A 62 2.85 10.35 7.08
C GLU A 62 1.71 9.76 7.90
N LEU A 63 0.78 9.08 7.26
CA LEU A 63 -0.34 8.41 7.94
C LEU A 63 0.04 7.06 8.55
N HIS A 64 1.30 6.66 8.48
CA HIS A 64 1.80 5.38 9.01
C HIS A 64 1.09 4.16 8.41
N LEU A 65 0.79 4.22 7.14
CA LEU A 65 0.21 3.08 6.39
C LEU A 65 1.28 2.30 5.66
N VAL A 66 2.32 3.00 5.21
CA VAL A 66 3.43 2.44 4.43
C VAL A 66 4.73 3.01 4.97
N ARG A 67 5.81 2.25 4.90
CA ARG A 67 7.15 2.71 5.22
C ARG A 67 8.15 2.16 4.20
N ARG A 68 9.35 2.72 4.21
CA ARG A 68 10.42 2.21 3.35
C ARG A 68 10.81 0.80 3.75
N GLY A 69 11.05 -0.02 2.75
CA GLY A 69 11.51 -1.38 2.95
C GLY A 69 13.01 -1.46 3.21
N PRO A 70 13.55 -2.69 3.38
CA PRO A 70 14.96 -2.90 3.68
C PRO A 70 15.88 -2.51 2.53
N ASP A 71 15.42 -2.62 1.29
CA ASP A 71 16.22 -2.24 0.11
C ASP A 71 15.82 -0.85 -0.37
N PRO A 72 16.75 -0.09 -0.98
CA PRO A 72 16.41 1.22 -1.53
C PRO A 72 15.27 1.13 -2.56
N PHE A 73 14.41 2.13 -2.53
CA PHE A 73 13.27 2.24 -3.46
C PHE A 73 12.24 1.13 -3.33
N THR A 74 12.19 0.45 -2.18
CA THR A 74 11.14 -0.51 -1.86
C THR A 74 10.28 0.02 -0.73
N TYR A 75 9.04 -0.48 -0.67
CA TYR A 75 8.06 -0.06 0.32
C TYR A 75 7.31 -1.26 0.86
N VAL A 76 6.99 -1.20 2.13
CA VAL A 76 6.27 -2.27 2.85
C VAL A 76 5.16 -1.63 3.68
N PRO A 77 4.16 -2.40 4.14
CA PRO A 77 3.20 -1.88 5.12
C PRO A 77 3.94 -1.36 6.35
N PHE A 78 3.37 -0.37 7.00
CA PHE A 78 3.99 0.25 8.17
C PHE A 78 4.39 -0.79 9.23
N ASP A 79 3.48 -1.73 9.49
CA ASP A 79 3.73 -2.90 10.33
C ASP A 79 2.84 -4.04 9.85
N GLU A 80 3.03 -5.23 10.43
CA GLU A 80 2.28 -6.41 10.05
C GLU A 80 0.77 -6.22 10.26
N ALA A 81 0.39 -5.63 11.39
CA ALA A 81 -1.02 -5.40 11.71
C ALA A 81 -1.69 -4.44 10.72
N THR A 82 -0.99 -3.40 10.31
CA THR A 82 -1.50 -2.44 9.32
C THR A 82 -1.68 -3.11 7.96
N GLY A 83 -0.69 -3.89 7.52
CA GLY A 83 -0.76 -4.61 6.26
C GLY A 83 -1.91 -5.62 6.25
N GLU A 84 -2.09 -6.33 7.33
CA GLU A 84 -3.18 -7.29 7.47
C GLU A 84 -4.55 -6.61 7.47
N ALA A 85 -4.67 -5.49 8.19
CA ALA A 85 -5.92 -4.74 8.24
C ALA A 85 -6.31 -4.21 6.85
N ILE A 86 -5.34 -3.71 6.09
CA ILE A 86 -5.60 -3.19 4.75
C ILE A 86 -5.96 -4.34 3.80
N SER A 87 -5.18 -5.42 3.79
CA SER A 87 -5.42 -6.54 2.88
C SER A 87 -6.75 -7.25 3.16
N THR A 88 -7.15 -7.37 4.43
CA THR A 88 -8.45 -7.95 4.78
C THR A 88 -9.62 -7.04 4.37
N SER A 89 -9.40 -5.75 4.21
CA SER A 89 -10.44 -4.82 3.73
C SER A 89 -10.64 -4.90 2.23
N ILE A 90 -9.76 -5.58 1.51
CA ILE A 90 -9.85 -5.74 0.06
C ILE A 90 -10.64 -7.00 -0.25
N ASP A 91 -11.60 -6.90 -1.19
CA ASP A 91 -12.34 -8.05 -1.66
C ASP A 91 -11.36 -9.15 -2.15
N PRO A 92 -11.56 -10.43 -1.78
CA PRO A 92 -10.64 -11.51 -2.16
C PRO A 92 -10.36 -11.61 -3.65
N GLU A 93 -11.35 -11.40 -4.50
CA GLU A 93 -11.16 -11.42 -5.95
C GLU A 93 -10.27 -10.27 -6.40
N ARG A 94 -10.49 -9.09 -5.83
CA ARG A 94 -9.68 -7.92 -6.13
C ARG A 94 -8.25 -8.10 -5.64
N LEU A 95 -8.08 -8.71 -4.47
CA LEU A 95 -6.75 -9.00 -3.91
C LEU A 95 -5.97 -9.93 -4.85
N THR A 96 -6.62 -10.96 -5.36
CA THR A 96 -6.01 -11.88 -6.33
C THR A 96 -5.59 -11.14 -7.59
N ARG A 97 -6.45 -10.25 -8.12
CA ARG A 97 -6.12 -9.46 -9.29
C ARG A 97 -4.96 -8.50 -9.04
N LEU A 98 -4.93 -7.86 -7.88
CA LEU A 98 -3.83 -6.96 -7.53
C LEU A 98 -2.50 -7.70 -7.50
N ARG A 99 -2.47 -8.89 -6.91
CA ARG A 99 -1.26 -9.72 -6.86
C ARG A 99 -0.79 -10.14 -8.25
N ALA A 100 -1.74 -10.49 -9.11
CA ALA A 100 -1.42 -10.83 -10.50
C ALA A 100 -0.87 -9.62 -11.25
N GLN A 101 -1.45 -8.44 -11.04
CA GLN A 101 -0.97 -7.20 -11.66
C GLN A 101 0.43 -6.84 -11.18
N ILE A 102 0.71 -7.02 -9.89
CA ILE A 102 2.04 -6.76 -9.34
C ILE A 102 3.07 -7.69 -9.98
N ALA A 103 2.78 -8.97 -10.08
CA ALA A 103 3.68 -9.94 -10.69
C ALA A 103 3.94 -9.62 -12.17
N SER A 104 2.90 -9.29 -12.90
CA SER A 104 3.00 -8.93 -14.31
C SER A 104 3.80 -7.65 -14.52
N ALA A 105 3.55 -6.64 -13.70
CA ALA A 105 4.27 -5.36 -13.77
C ALA A 105 5.74 -5.53 -13.43
N ALA A 106 6.06 -6.35 -12.44
CA ALA A 106 7.44 -6.63 -12.07
C ALA A 106 8.22 -7.24 -13.24
N LEU A 107 7.60 -8.17 -13.95
CA LEU A 107 8.22 -8.77 -15.13
C LEU A 107 8.51 -7.72 -16.23
N ARG A 108 7.56 -6.81 -16.45
CA ARG A 108 7.71 -5.78 -17.48
C ARG A 108 8.77 -4.75 -17.12
N VAL A 109 8.82 -4.35 -15.87
CA VAL A 109 9.73 -3.30 -15.39
C VAL A 109 11.18 -3.80 -15.40
N PHE A 110 11.41 -5.09 -15.17
CA PHE A 110 12.75 -5.65 -15.03
C PHE A 110 13.16 -6.58 -16.19
N GLU A 111 12.43 -6.55 -17.27
CA GLU A 111 12.83 -7.24 -18.49
C GLU A 111 14.02 -6.59 -19.17
#